data_7668493b06ea1b49b3a8d7a4d3759b1b
#
_entry.id   7668493b06ea1b49b3a8d7a4d3759b1b
#
_cell.length_a   1.000
_cell.length_b   1.000
_cell.length_c   1.000
_cell.angle_alpha   90.00
_cell.angle_beta   90.00
_cell.angle_gamma   90.00
#
_symmetry.space_group_name_H-M   'P 1'
#
loop_
_entity.id
_entity.type
_entity.pdbx_description
1 polymer ?
#
loop_
_entity_poly.entity_id
_entity_poly.type
_entity_poly.pdbx_seq_one_letter_code
_entity_poly.pdbx_strand_id
1 'polypeptide(L)'
;KIIRGKGCTRMYRKNSNGWLKHWDFIILDLVALQLAYISSYVLRMGTSNLYHNGLYLNIGIIIILIDICTAFFTEPYHGIMRRGYFVEFKNVLKHVFIVSVLVIVYLFMSKQGSMTSRLMISSFIPMAVVLLYAVRIVWKKYLLKHGNMLYAKMNMLLVSTSYEIDSMLRQVEQNVFNEFDIVGIVLADREPEENELIEGIPVVSKIDTLTEYIQTRWVDALLVGIKKKTLIPEDLFDTCVNMGITVHECLEDRAGWAGNQFINRM
;
A
#
# COMPACT_ATOMS: atom_id res chain seq x y z
N LYS A 1 20.45 -7.22 -46.28
CA LYS A 1 19.25 -6.46 -45.89
C LYS A 1 19.25 -6.34 -44.35
N ILE A 2 19.76 -5.21 -43.86
CA ILE A 2 19.95 -4.93 -42.45
C ILE A 2 18.59 -4.56 -41.86
N ILE A 3 18.05 -5.34 -40.96
CA ILE A 3 16.86 -5.01 -40.18
C ILE A 3 17.33 -4.20 -38.97
N ARG A 4 17.10 -2.89 -39.02
CA ARG A 4 17.28 -1.94 -37.92
C ARG A 4 16.39 -2.36 -36.76
N GLY A 5 16.99 -2.82 -35.67
CA GLY A 5 16.31 -3.02 -34.41
C GLY A 5 15.77 -1.69 -33.89
N LYS A 6 14.45 -1.59 -33.73
CA LYS A 6 13.79 -0.50 -33.00
C LYS A 6 14.24 -0.58 -31.56
N GLY A 7 14.89 0.49 -31.10
CA GLY A 7 15.34 0.65 -29.73
C GLY A 7 14.16 0.45 -28.77
N CYS A 8 14.28 -0.56 -27.95
CA CYS A 8 13.43 -0.76 -26.78
C CYS A 8 13.75 0.37 -25.81
N THR A 9 12.94 1.40 -25.80
CA THR A 9 12.95 2.39 -24.72
C THR A 9 12.59 1.63 -23.45
N ARG A 10 13.60 1.35 -22.62
CA ARG A 10 13.42 0.88 -21.24
C ARG A 10 12.52 1.89 -20.53
N MET A 11 11.23 1.62 -20.50
CA MET A 11 10.35 2.27 -19.53
C MET A 11 10.73 1.70 -18.15
N TYR A 12 11.62 2.40 -17.47
CA TYR A 12 11.86 2.19 -16.04
C TYR A 12 10.56 2.51 -15.33
N ARG A 13 9.80 1.47 -15.01
CA ARG A 13 8.54 1.60 -14.31
C ARG A 13 8.84 1.74 -12.83
N LYS A 14 8.96 2.98 -12.39
CA LYS A 14 8.90 3.32 -10.97
C LYS A 14 7.57 2.75 -10.44
N ASN A 15 7.68 1.89 -9.44
CA ASN A 15 6.52 1.30 -8.76
C ASN A 15 5.53 2.40 -8.39
N SER A 16 4.49 2.61 -9.21
CA SER A 16 3.50 3.66 -9.01
C SER A 16 2.39 3.24 -8.04
N ASN A 17 2.62 2.18 -7.25
CA ASN A 17 1.80 1.85 -6.09
C ASN A 17 2.04 2.82 -4.93
N GLY A 18 2.39 4.05 -5.28
CA GLY A 18 2.60 5.14 -4.37
C GLY A 18 1.30 5.55 -3.67
N TRP A 19 1.46 6.34 -2.67
CA TRP A 19 0.47 7.04 -1.85
C TRP A 19 -0.74 7.61 -2.63
N LEU A 20 -0.61 7.91 -3.93
CA LEU A 20 -1.66 8.34 -4.84
C LEU A 20 -2.82 7.35 -5.00
N LYS A 21 -2.61 6.06 -4.71
CA LYS A 21 -3.68 5.04 -4.74
C LYS A 21 -4.69 5.21 -3.60
N HIS A 22 -4.35 5.98 -2.57
CA HIS A 22 -5.12 6.14 -1.34
C HIS A 22 -5.58 7.58 -1.10
N TRP A 23 -5.99 8.29 -2.17
CA TRP A 23 -6.49 9.66 -2.09
C TRP A 23 -7.66 9.82 -1.12
N ASP A 24 -8.49 8.79 -1.03
CA ASP A 24 -9.62 8.71 -0.11
C ASP A 24 -9.17 8.90 1.35
N PHE A 25 -8.08 8.24 1.77
CA PHE A 25 -7.52 8.41 3.11
C PHE A 25 -6.94 9.80 3.33
N ILE A 26 -6.31 10.40 2.32
CA ILE A 26 -5.77 11.77 2.41
C ILE A 26 -6.91 12.76 2.67
N ILE A 27 -7.98 12.67 1.89
CA ILE A 27 -9.15 13.56 2.07
C ILE A 27 -9.80 13.35 3.43
N LEU A 28 -9.94 12.11 3.87
CA LEU A 28 -10.50 11.78 5.17
C LEU A 28 -9.66 12.31 6.33
N ASP A 29 -8.35 12.23 6.24
CA ASP A 29 -7.43 12.76 7.24
C ASP A 29 -7.52 14.29 7.31
N LEU A 30 -7.54 14.98 6.15
CA LEU A 30 -7.74 16.42 6.10
C LEU A 30 -9.05 16.84 6.80
N VAL A 31 -10.15 16.14 6.51
CA VAL A 31 -11.45 16.42 7.14
C VAL A 31 -11.37 16.13 8.64
N ALA A 32 -10.78 15.01 9.05
CA ALA A 32 -10.66 14.63 10.46
C ALA A 32 -9.82 15.63 11.26
N LEU A 33 -8.69 16.11 10.70
CA LEU A 33 -7.85 17.12 11.33
C LEU A 33 -8.58 18.47 11.46
N GLN A 34 -9.32 18.88 10.44
CA GLN A 34 -10.12 20.10 10.52
C GLN A 34 -11.25 19.99 11.56
N LEU A 35 -11.92 18.84 11.64
CA LEU A 35 -12.92 18.59 12.67
C LEU A 35 -12.29 18.59 14.07
N ALA A 36 -11.10 18.01 14.24
CA ALA A 36 -10.35 18.06 15.51
C ALA A 36 -10.00 19.50 15.89
N TYR A 37 -9.55 20.30 14.92
CA TYR A 37 -9.20 21.70 15.13
C TYR A 37 -10.43 22.54 15.52
N ILE A 38 -11.54 22.41 14.78
CA ILE A 38 -12.80 23.11 15.07
C ILE A 38 -13.34 22.70 16.45
N SER A 39 -13.33 21.41 16.77
CA SER A 39 -13.78 20.89 18.05
C SER A 39 -12.95 21.45 19.22
N SER A 40 -11.62 21.50 19.06
CA SER A 40 -10.70 22.07 20.04
C SER A 40 -10.91 23.57 20.22
N TYR A 41 -11.20 24.30 19.14
CA TYR A 41 -11.54 25.71 19.18
C TYR A 41 -12.85 25.94 19.95
N VAL A 42 -13.90 25.20 19.63
CA VAL A 42 -15.24 25.31 20.26
C VAL A 42 -15.15 24.98 21.76
N LEU A 43 -14.42 23.95 22.13
CA LEU A 43 -14.20 23.59 23.54
C LEU A 43 -13.55 24.72 24.35
N ARG A 44 -12.68 25.52 23.75
CA ARG A 44 -11.96 26.59 24.45
C ARG A 44 -12.59 27.96 24.37
N MET A 45 -13.11 28.34 23.19
CA MET A 45 -13.63 29.66 22.86
C MET A 45 -15.16 29.72 22.80
N GLY A 46 -15.83 28.57 22.90
CA GLY A 46 -17.26 28.47 22.69
C GLY A 46 -17.64 28.58 21.22
N THR A 47 -18.91 28.75 20.94
CA THR A 47 -19.47 28.84 19.57
C THR A 47 -19.27 30.20 18.91
N SER A 48 -18.45 31.09 19.50
CA SER A 48 -18.08 32.36 18.88
C SER A 48 -17.37 32.12 17.54
N ASN A 49 -17.79 32.87 16.53
CA ASN A 49 -17.41 32.67 15.13
C ASN A 49 -15.92 32.48 14.89
N LEU A 50 -15.50 31.23 14.62
CA LEU A 50 -14.16 30.86 14.16
C LEU A 50 -13.73 31.73 12.96
N TYR A 51 -14.67 32.01 12.06
CA TYR A 51 -14.45 32.78 10.84
C TYR A 51 -14.26 34.30 11.08
N HIS A 52 -14.63 34.82 12.24
CA HIS A 52 -14.45 36.24 12.57
C HIS A 52 -13.04 36.55 13.10
N ASN A 53 -12.30 35.52 13.52
CA ASN A 53 -10.95 35.68 14.02
C ASN A 53 -9.93 35.22 12.98
N GLY A 54 -9.40 36.15 12.20
CA GLY A 54 -8.47 35.87 11.08
C GLY A 54 -7.24 35.07 11.51
N LEU A 55 -6.80 35.16 12.78
CA LEU A 55 -5.67 34.40 13.31
C LEU A 55 -5.99 32.89 13.32
N TYR A 56 -7.14 32.51 13.88
CA TYR A 56 -7.52 31.09 13.96
C TYR A 56 -7.88 30.51 12.60
N LEU A 57 -8.48 31.29 11.70
CA LEU A 57 -8.70 30.88 10.32
C LEU A 57 -7.39 30.59 9.60
N ASN A 58 -6.39 31.45 9.78
CA ASN A 58 -5.06 31.25 9.20
C ASN A 58 -4.38 29.97 9.74
N ILE A 59 -4.48 29.68 11.04
CA ILE A 59 -3.97 28.44 11.63
C ILE A 59 -4.67 27.22 11.00
N GLY A 60 -5.98 27.25 10.81
CA GLY A 60 -6.71 26.16 10.15
C GLY A 60 -6.20 25.89 8.72
N ILE A 61 -5.96 26.94 7.94
CA ILE A 61 -5.37 26.80 6.58
C ILE A 61 -3.96 26.21 6.65
N ILE A 62 -3.14 26.67 7.58
CA ILE A 62 -1.78 26.15 7.76
C ILE A 62 -1.77 24.68 8.16
N ILE A 63 -2.70 24.22 9.00
CA ILE A 63 -2.85 22.80 9.33
C ILE A 63 -3.10 21.98 8.06
N ILE A 64 -3.97 22.44 7.15
CA ILE A 64 -4.23 21.76 5.86
C ILE A 64 -2.93 21.65 5.04
N LEU A 65 -2.19 22.75 4.90
CA LEU A 65 -0.95 22.76 4.12
C LEU A 65 0.12 21.85 4.72
N ILE A 66 0.28 21.88 6.05
CA ILE A 66 1.23 21.02 6.77
C ILE A 66 0.84 19.55 6.61
N ASP A 67 -0.45 19.22 6.70
CA ASP A 67 -0.93 17.85 6.56
C ASP A 67 -0.66 17.30 5.15
N ILE A 68 -0.98 18.07 4.11
CA ILE A 68 -0.66 17.70 2.72
C ILE A 68 0.84 17.48 2.53
N CYS A 69 1.68 18.39 3.04
CA CYS A 69 3.13 18.24 2.98
C CYS A 69 3.60 16.98 3.73
N THR A 70 3.09 16.76 4.94
CA THR A 70 3.44 15.58 5.75
C THR A 70 3.02 14.29 5.06
N ALA A 71 1.82 14.24 4.49
CA ALA A 71 1.33 13.10 3.74
C ALA A 71 2.21 12.79 2.52
N PHE A 72 2.70 13.83 1.84
CA PHE A 72 3.59 13.68 0.69
C PHE A 72 4.96 13.11 1.07
N PHE A 73 5.58 13.62 2.15
CA PHE A 73 6.95 13.23 2.52
C PHE A 73 7.04 11.95 3.35
N THR A 74 6.02 11.62 4.14
CA THR A 74 6.07 10.47 5.06
C THR A 74 5.39 9.21 4.53
N GLU A 75 4.66 9.32 3.41
CA GLU A 75 3.89 8.22 2.80
C GLU A 75 3.11 7.37 3.83
N PRO A 76 2.30 7.96 4.71
CA PRO A 76 1.71 7.26 5.86
C PRO A 76 0.69 6.20 5.44
N TYR A 77 0.27 6.22 4.18
CA TYR A 77 -0.78 5.34 3.64
C TYR A 77 -0.25 4.09 2.94
N HIS A 78 1.08 3.96 2.79
CA HIS A 78 1.67 2.78 2.16
C HIS A 78 1.28 1.51 2.93
N GLY A 79 0.57 0.58 2.26
CA GLY A 79 0.13 -0.68 2.87
C GLY A 79 -0.92 -0.56 3.99
N ILE A 80 -1.69 0.55 4.08
CA ILE A 80 -2.68 0.81 5.13
C ILE A 80 -3.70 -0.33 5.29
N MET A 81 -4.10 -0.97 4.20
CA MET A 81 -5.09 -2.07 4.23
C MET A 81 -4.56 -3.34 4.92
N ARG A 82 -3.24 -3.57 4.87
CA ARG A 82 -2.57 -4.76 5.43
C ARG A 82 -2.15 -4.60 6.88
N ARG A 83 -2.02 -3.36 7.37
CA ARG A 83 -1.56 -3.08 8.73
C ARG A 83 -2.59 -3.52 9.76
N GLY A 84 -2.11 -4.13 10.86
CA GLY A 84 -2.95 -4.39 12.04
C GLY A 84 -3.35 -3.08 12.74
N TYR A 85 -4.41 -3.12 13.55
CA TYR A 85 -4.94 -1.95 14.25
C TYR A 85 -3.91 -1.22 15.12
N PHE A 86 -3.04 -1.97 15.79
CA PHE A 86 -2.00 -1.40 16.66
C PHE A 86 -0.90 -0.66 15.85
N VAL A 87 -0.52 -1.22 14.70
CA VAL A 87 0.44 -0.58 13.80
C VAL A 87 -0.14 0.71 13.23
N GLU A 88 -1.43 0.70 12.89
CA GLU A 88 -2.13 1.88 12.40
C GLU A 88 -2.21 2.97 13.49
N PHE A 89 -2.48 2.61 14.74
CA PHE A 89 -2.46 3.54 15.86
C PHE A 89 -1.10 4.24 16.01
N LYS A 90 0.00 3.48 15.94
CA LYS A 90 1.36 4.05 15.99
C LYS A 90 1.62 5.03 14.83
N ASN A 91 1.14 4.70 13.63
CA ASN A 91 1.30 5.56 12.46
C ASN A 91 0.49 6.85 12.59
N VAL A 92 -0.75 6.78 13.09
CA VAL A 92 -1.56 7.95 13.39
C VAL A 92 -0.87 8.83 14.44
N LEU A 93 -0.35 8.22 15.51
CA LEU A 93 0.35 8.96 16.56
C LEU A 93 1.59 9.68 16.01
N LYS A 94 2.39 8.98 15.18
CA LYS A 94 3.56 9.58 14.51
C LYS A 94 3.15 10.74 13.60
N HIS A 95 2.09 10.57 12.80
CA HIS A 95 1.58 11.58 11.88
C HIS A 95 1.12 12.83 12.62
N VAL A 96 0.24 12.67 13.63
CA VAL A 96 -0.25 13.80 14.46
C VAL A 96 0.89 14.49 15.20
N PHE A 97 1.87 13.74 15.67
CA PHE A 97 3.06 14.31 16.32
C PHE A 97 3.82 15.22 15.35
N ILE A 98 4.12 14.77 14.15
CA ILE A 98 4.83 15.56 13.12
C ILE A 98 4.03 16.82 12.78
N VAL A 99 2.74 16.68 12.49
CA VAL A 99 1.85 17.83 12.18
C VAL A 99 1.85 18.83 13.33
N SER A 100 1.71 18.36 14.58
CA SER A 100 1.67 19.23 15.76
C SER A 100 2.98 19.98 15.96
N VAL A 101 4.12 19.32 15.80
CA VAL A 101 5.45 19.97 15.90
C VAL A 101 5.57 21.05 14.83
N LEU A 102 5.20 20.77 13.57
CA LEU A 102 5.29 21.75 12.49
C LEU A 102 4.36 22.96 12.72
N VAL A 103 3.14 22.73 13.25
CA VAL A 103 2.23 23.81 13.63
C VAL A 103 2.83 24.68 14.75
N ILE A 104 3.44 24.08 15.77
CA ILE A 104 4.10 24.82 16.86
C ILE A 104 5.28 25.63 16.32
N VAL A 105 6.11 25.06 15.46
CA VAL A 105 7.22 25.77 14.80
C VAL A 105 6.71 26.96 14.00
N TYR A 106 5.64 26.75 13.22
CA TYR A 106 5.00 27.84 12.46
C TYR A 106 4.53 28.98 13.39
N LEU A 107 3.83 28.66 14.47
CA LEU A 107 3.34 29.67 15.44
C LEU A 107 4.50 30.41 16.13
N PHE A 108 5.60 29.74 16.37
CA PHE A 108 6.80 30.36 16.92
C PHE A 108 7.44 31.34 15.92
N MET A 109 7.64 30.89 14.67
CA MET A 109 8.26 31.69 13.62
C MET A 109 7.41 32.91 13.22
N SER A 110 6.09 32.75 13.17
CA SER A 110 5.14 33.83 12.84
C SER A 110 4.89 34.81 14.01
N LYS A 111 5.51 34.57 15.18
CA LYS A 111 5.29 35.35 16.44
C LYS A 111 3.83 35.37 16.91
N GLN A 112 2.98 34.47 16.40
CA GLN A 112 1.57 34.37 16.77
C GLN A 112 1.33 33.52 18.02
N GLY A 113 2.35 32.86 18.54
CA GLY A 113 2.25 31.99 19.72
C GLY A 113 1.76 32.67 20.99
N SER A 114 2.02 33.98 21.17
CA SER A 114 1.51 34.76 22.28
C SER A 114 0.01 35.08 22.19
N MET A 115 -0.51 35.15 21.00
CA MET A 115 -1.94 35.46 20.72
C MET A 115 -2.81 34.20 20.66
N THR A 116 -2.18 33.02 20.58
CA THR A 116 -2.88 31.74 20.43
C THR A 116 -3.06 31.07 21.80
N SER A 117 -4.24 30.51 22.05
CA SER A 117 -4.52 29.78 23.30
C SER A 117 -3.71 28.48 23.36
N ARG A 118 -2.80 28.37 24.32
CA ARG A 118 -1.98 27.16 24.56
C ARG A 118 -2.86 25.94 24.85
N LEU A 119 -3.97 26.13 25.60
CA LEU A 119 -4.90 25.06 25.93
C LEU A 119 -5.61 24.51 24.68
N MET A 120 -5.91 25.38 23.72
CA MET A 120 -6.52 24.96 22.46
C MET A 120 -5.57 24.05 21.66
N ILE A 121 -4.29 24.42 21.54
CA ILE A 121 -3.30 23.60 20.83
C ILE A 121 -3.08 22.28 21.58
N SER A 122 -3.03 22.32 22.92
CA SER A 122 -2.88 21.11 23.74
C SER A 122 -4.07 20.16 23.63
N SER A 123 -5.31 20.68 23.50
CA SER A 123 -6.51 19.86 23.31
C SER A 123 -6.67 19.36 21.87
N PHE A 124 -6.11 20.06 20.89
CA PHE A 124 -6.10 19.63 19.48
C PHE A 124 -5.39 18.30 19.29
N ILE A 125 -4.24 18.07 19.94
CA ILE A 125 -3.44 16.86 19.76
C ILE A 125 -4.21 15.58 20.09
N PRO A 126 -4.76 15.39 21.32
CA PRO A 126 -5.51 14.17 21.61
C PRO A 126 -6.78 14.04 20.79
N MET A 127 -7.47 15.15 20.46
CA MET A 127 -8.66 15.14 19.62
C MET A 127 -8.31 14.67 18.20
N ALA A 128 -7.20 15.15 17.64
CA ALA A 128 -6.70 14.73 16.33
C ALA A 128 -6.37 13.23 16.31
N VAL A 129 -5.66 12.71 17.33
CA VAL A 129 -5.34 11.29 17.42
C VAL A 129 -6.61 10.44 17.43
N VAL A 130 -7.60 10.79 18.25
CA VAL A 130 -8.85 10.03 18.37
C VAL A 130 -9.63 10.06 17.06
N LEU A 131 -9.82 11.24 16.47
CA LEU A 131 -10.62 11.37 15.24
C LEU A 131 -9.94 10.72 14.04
N LEU A 132 -8.64 10.95 13.82
CA LEU A 132 -7.93 10.30 12.71
C LEU A 132 -7.97 8.77 12.83
N TYR A 133 -7.67 8.25 14.02
CA TYR A 133 -7.70 6.81 14.25
C TYR A 133 -9.09 6.23 14.00
N ALA A 134 -10.14 6.85 14.54
CA ALA A 134 -11.51 6.41 14.37
C ALA A 134 -11.92 6.42 12.89
N VAL A 135 -11.67 7.51 12.17
CA VAL A 135 -12.03 7.66 10.75
C VAL A 135 -11.29 6.63 9.90
N ARG A 136 -9.98 6.44 10.09
CA ARG A 136 -9.20 5.44 9.35
C ARG A 136 -9.72 4.02 9.58
N ILE A 137 -10.03 3.63 10.83
CA ILE A 137 -10.55 2.30 11.15
C ILE A 137 -11.94 2.08 10.56
N VAL A 138 -12.83 3.06 10.68
CA VAL A 138 -14.19 2.98 10.12
C VAL A 138 -14.13 2.84 8.61
N TRP A 139 -13.34 3.69 7.94
CA TRP A 139 -13.18 3.64 6.49
C TRP A 139 -12.56 2.33 6.01
N LYS A 140 -11.51 1.86 6.69
CA LYS A 140 -10.90 0.55 6.42
C LYS A 140 -11.91 -0.59 6.53
N LYS A 141 -12.71 -0.62 7.60
CA LYS A 141 -13.77 -1.63 7.77
C LYS A 141 -14.83 -1.53 6.66
N TYR A 142 -15.22 -0.30 6.30
CA TYR A 142 -16.17 -0.08 5.22
C TYR A 142 -15.67 -0.64 3.89
N LEU A 143 -14.42 -0.36 3.53
CA LEU A 143 -13.79 -0.85 2.30
C LEU A 143 -13.66 -2.38 2.29
N LEU A 144 -13.26 -2.99 3.40
CA LEU A 144 -13.17 -4.45 3.53
C LEU A 144 -14.54 -5.13 3.41
N LYS A 145 -15.59 -4.51 3.95
CA LYS A 145 -16.96 -5.07 3.90
C LYS A 145 -17.60 -4.99 2.52
N HIS A 146 -17.35 -3.90 1.79
CA HIS A 146 -18.03 -3.65 0.50
C HIS A 146 -17.22 -4.16 -0.69
N GLY A 147 -16.06 -4.78 -0.49
CA GLY A 147 -15.27 -5.46 -1.55
C GLY A 147 -14.96 -4.57 -2.76
N ASN A 148 -14.88 -3.26 -2.55
CA ASN A 148 -14.79 -2.32 -3.65
C ASN A 148 -13.51 -2.52 -4.46
N MET A 149 -13.69 -2.73 -5.77
CA MET A 149 -12.68 -2.79 -6.82
C MET A 149 -11.74 -1.55 -6.90
N LEU A 150 -11.92 -0.54 -6.05
CA LEU A 150 -11.04 0.65 -5.95
C LEU A 150 -9.62 0.29 -5.47
N TYR A 151 -9.50 -0.79 -4.71
CA TYR A 151 -8.20 -1.38 -4.38
C TYR A 151 -7.96 -2.50 -5.38
N ALA A 152 -7.39 -2.18 -6.53
CA ALA A 152 -6.97 -3.20 -7.48
C ALA A 152 -6.17 -4.26 -6.73
N LYS A 153 -6.65 -5.49 -6.73
CA LYS A 153 -5.88 -6.64 -6.27
C LYS A 153 -4.52 -6.61 -6.95
N MET A 154 -3.48 -7.04 -6.27
CA MET A 154 -2.16 -7.15 -6.89
C MET A 154 -2.19 -8.28 -7.90
N ASN A 155 -1.72 -8.02 -9.10
CA ASN A 155 -1.59 -9.02 -10.14
C ASN A 155 -0.46 -9.97 -9.77
N MET A 156 -0.78 -11.23 -9.49
CA MET A 156 0.16 -12.27 -9.12
C MET A 156 0.29 -13.30 -10.23
N LEU A 157 1.53 -13.67 -10.56
CA LEU A 157 1.82 -14.83 -11.39
C LEU A 157 2.20 -16.01 -10.50
N LEU A 158 1.67 -17.19 -10.84
CA LEU A 158 2.08 -18.45 -10.23
C LEU A 158 3.16 -19.10 -11.09
N VAL A 159 4.28 -19.46 -10.48
CA VAL A 159 5.37 -20.21 -11.14
C VAL A 159 5.44 -21.59 -10.54
N SER A 160 5.17 -22.60 -11.35
CA SER A 160 5.14 -23.99 -10.92
C SER A 160 5.52 -24.95 -12.06
N THR A 161 5.56 -26.23 -11.76
CA THR A 161 5.64 -27.29 -12.79
C THR A 161 4.23 -27.76 -13.13
N SER A 162 4.04 -28.32 -14.31
CA SER A 162 2.76 -28.87 -14.75
C SER A 162 2.21 -29.95 -13.79
N TYR A 163 3.09 -30.59 -13.05
CA TYR A 163 2.74 -31.62 -12.08
C TYR A 163 2.31 -31.06 -10.69
N GLU A 164 2.82 -29.91 -10.31
CA GLU A 164 2.62 -29.35 -8.95
C GLU A 164 1.56 -28.24 -8.92
N ILE A 165 1.16 -27.74 -10.10
CA ILE A 165 0.27 -26.57 -10.20
C ILE A 165 -1.11 -26.79 -9.54
N ASP A 166 -1.73 -27.97 -9.69
CA ASP A 166 -3.04 -28.26 -9.12
C ASP A 166 -2.99 -28.25 -7.57
N SER A 167 -1.92 -28.79 -7.00
CA SER A 167 -1.72 -28.77 -5.56
C SER A 167 -1.48 -27.37 -5.03
N MET A 168 -0.77 -26.54 -5.79
CA MET A 168 -0.49 -25.16 -5.47
C MET A 168 -1.75 -24.28 -5.55
N LEU A 169 -2.58 -24.45 -6.58
CA LEU A 169 -3.84 -23.72 -6.71
C LEU A 169 -4.78 -24.00 -5.53
N ARG A 170 -4.94 -25.26 -5.14
CA ARG A 170 -5.73 -25.64 -3.95
C ARG A 170 -5.19 -25.00 -2.67
N GLN A 171 -3.87 -24.92 -2.50
CA GLN A 171 -3.27 -24.27 -1.34
C GLN A 171 -3.50 -22.76 -1.34
N VAL A 172 -3.44 -22.13 -2.51
CA VAL A 172 -3.71 -20.70 -2.66
C VAL A 172 -5.18 -20.38 -2.38
N GLU A 173 -6.12 -21.20 -2.83
CA GLU A 173 -7.55 -21.04 -2.53
C GLU A 173 -7.87 -21.19 -1.04
N GLN A 174 -7.24 -22.15 -0.36
CA GLN A 174 -7.44 -22.39 1.07
C GLN A 174 -6.81 -21.31 1.95
N ASN A 175 -5.68 -20.76 1.55
CA ASN A 175 -5.01 -19.67 2.22
C ASN A 175 -5.51 -18.36 1.61
N VAL A 176 -6.50 -17.74 2.21
CA VAL A 176 -7.19 -16.50 1.86
C VAL A 176 -6.25 -15.41 1.28
N PHE A 177 -5.79 -15.59 0.03
CA PHE A 177 -5.07 -14.55 -0.73
C PHE A 177 -6.06 -13.57 -1.37
N ASN A 178 -6.99 -13.04 -0.57
CA ASN A 178 -7.97 -12.04 -1.03
C ASN A 178 -7.34 -10.75 -1.57
N GLU A 179 -6.03 -10.59 -1.39
CA GLU A 179 -5.29 -9.41 -1.81
C GLU A 179 -4.67 -9.54 -3.21
N PHE A 180 -4.61 -10.76 -3.75
CA PHE A 180 -4.00 -11.06 -5.04
C PHE A 180 -5.05 -11.52 -6.05
N ASP A 181 -4.85 -11.13 -7.29
CA ASP A 181 -5.56 -11.65 -8.46
C ASP A 181 -4.57 -12.45 -9.30
N ILE A 182 -4.86 -13.73 -9.49
CA ILE A 182 -3.98 -14.59 -10.26
C ILE A 182 -4.22 -14.31 -11.74
N VAL A 183 -3.28 -13.61 -12.35
CA VAL A 183 -3.40 -13.18 -13.76
C VAL A 183 -2.82 -14.16 -14.75
N GLY A 184 -2.09 -15.16 -14.26
CA GLY A 184 -1.52 -16.20 -15.13
C GLY A 184 -0.64 -17.20 -14.42
N ILE A 185 -0.39 -18.30 -15.10
CA ILE A 185 0.50 -19.38 -14.68
C ILE A 185 1.72 -19.40 -15.58
N VAL A 186 2.88 -19.64 -14.99
CA VAL A 186 4.16 -19.82 -15.67
C VAL A 186 4.65 -21.23 -15.40
N LEU A 187 4.92 -21.98 -16.44
CA LEU A 187 5.41 -23.35 -16.35
C LEU A 187 6.94 -23.38 -16.44
N ALA A 188 7.56 -24.13 -15.51
CA ALA A 188 9.02 -24.27 -15.46
C ALA A 188 9.55 -25.48 -16.26
N ASP A 189 8.67 -26.43 -16.56
CA ASP A 189 9.02 -27.75 -17.11
C ASP A 189 8.70 -27.91 -18.60
N ARG A 190 7.77 -27.11 -19.13
CA ARG A 190 7.38 -27.22 -20.56
C ARG A 190 6.92 -25.87 -21.11
N GLU A 191 6.77 -25.81 -22.43
CA GLU A 191 6.15 -24.68 -23.11
C GLU A 191 4.62 -24.73 -22.99
N PRO A 192 3.95 -23.58 -22.83
CA PRO A 192 2.50 -23.51 -22.82
C PRO A 192 1.93 -23.89 -24.22
N GLU A 193 0.79 -24.56 -24.22
CA GLU A 193 0.00 -24.77 -25.43
C GLU A 193 -0.76 -23.48 -25.79
N GLU A 194 -1.15 -23.35 -27.05
CA GLU A 194 -1.89 -22.16 -27.51
C GLU A 194 -3.24 -22.05 -26.78
N ASN A 195 -3.46 -20.96 -26.03
CA ASN A 195 -4.63 -20.70 -25.17
C ASN A 195 -4.88 -21.74 -24.07
N GLU A 196 -3.83 -22.32 -23.51
CA GLU A 196 -3.95 -23.26 -22.41
C GLU A 196 -4.52 -22.59 -21.15
N LEU A 197 -5.55 -23.21 -20.57
CA LEU A 197 -6.17 -22.78 -19.31
C LEU A 197 -6.05 -23.93 -18.29
N ILE A 198 -5.57 -23.61 -17.08
CA ILE A 198 -5.56 -24.53 -15.94
C ILE A 198 -6.51 -23.93 -14.88
N GLU A 199 -7.58 -24.64 -14.56
CA GLU A 199 -8.66 -24.17 -13.66
C GLU A 199 -9.19 -22.76 -14.02
N GLY A 200 -9.25 -22.43 -15.32
CA GLY A 200 -9.73 -21.15 -15.83
C GLY A 200 -8.68 -20.03 -15.84
N ILE A 201 -7.45 -20.29 -15.38
CA ILE A 201 -6.34 -19.33 -15.37
C ILE A 201 -5.46 -19.59 -16.60
N PRO A 202 -5.11 -18.55 -17.40
CA PRO A 202 -4.29 -18.72 -18.59
C PRO A 202 -2.85 -19.08 -18.24
N VAL A 203 -2.28 -20.03 -18.97
CA VAL A 203 -0.85 -20.30 -18.97
C VAL A 203 -0.18 -19.30 -19.92
N VAL A 204 0.62 -18.39 -19.36
CA VAL A 204 1.05 -17.18 -20.07
C VAL A 204 2.45 -17.24 -20.64
N SER A 205 3.35 -18.01 -20.01
CA SER A 205 4.74 -18.13 -20.45
C SER A 205 5.43 -19.33 -19.84
N LYS A 206 6.59 -19.69 -20.41
CA LYS A 206 7.59 -20.55 -19.78
C LYS A 206 8.50 -19.70 -18.89
N ILE A 207 9.21 -20.34 -17.96
CA ILE A 207 10.11 -19.65 -17.03
C ILE A 207 11.21 -18.87 -17.76
N ASP A 208 11.71 -19.36 -18.90
CA ASP A 208 12.77 -18.73 -19.70
C ASP A 208 12.30 -17.40 -20.33
N THR A 209 11.01 -17.30 -20.68
CA THR A 209 10.40 -16.12 -21.31
C THR A 209 9.67 -15.22 -20.31
N LEU A 210 9.67 -15.59 -19.02
CA LEU A 210 9.00 -14.86 -17.94
C LEU A 210 9.46 -13.40 -17.85
N THR A 211 10.75 -13.14 -18.00
CA THR A 211 11.31 -11.79 -17.90
C THR A 211 10.74 -10.87 -19.00
N GLU A 212 10.60 -11.38 -20.24
CA GLU A 212 9.99 -10.62 -21.35
C GLU A 212 8.50 -10.37 -21.09
N TYR A 213 7.79 -11.38 -20.56
CA TYR A 213 6.38 -11.25 -20.22
C TYR A 213 6.16 -10.17 -19.15
N ILE A 214 6.95 -10.16 -18.09
CA ILE A 214 6.87 -9.18 -17.01
C ILE A 214 7.18 -7.75 -17.49
N GLN A 215 8.05 -7.58 -18.48
CA GLN A 215 8.35 -6.28 -19.08
C GLN A 215 7.18 -5.69 -19.86
N THR A 216 6.32 -6.54 -20.42
CA THR A 216 5.19 -6.13 -21.27
C THR A 216 3.86 -6.07 -20.54
N ARG A 217 3.72 -6.79 -19.45
CA ARG A 217 2.48 -6.91 -18.67
C ARG A 217 2.63 -6.41 -17.24
N TRP A 218 1.51 -6.05 -16.65
CA TRP A 218 1.48 -5.55 -15.27
C TRP A 218 1.45 -6.71 -14.29
N VAL A 219 2.56 -6.95 -13.61
CA VAL A 219 2.73 -7.96 -12.57
C VAL A 219 3.29 -7.29 -11.32
N ASP A 220 2.65 -7.48 -10.18
CA ASP A 220 3.04 -6.90 -8.90
C ASP A 220 3.76 -7.91 -8.00
N ALA A 221 3.39 -9.19 -8.12
CA ALA A 221 3.94 -10.26 -7.30
C ALA A 221 4.13 -11.56 -8.10
N LEU A 222 5.10 -12.35 -7.67
CA LEU A 222 5.41 -13.68 -8.19
C LEU A 222 5.31 -14.67 -7.03
N LEU A 223 4.54 -15.75 -7.18
CA LEU A 223 4.51 -16.85 -6.22
C LEU A 223 5.17 -18.07 -6.84
N VAL A 224 6.29 -18.49 -6.28
CA VAL A 224 7.09 -19.62 -6.76
C VAL A 224 6.84 -20.85 -5.89
N GLY A 225 6.29 -21.91 -6.51
CA GLY A 225 6.01 -23.19 -5.86
C GLY A 225 6.65 -24.34 -6.64
N ILE A 226 8.00 -24.36 -6.69
CA ILE A 226 8.79 -25.40 -7.38
C ILE A 226 9.67 -26.10 -6.37
N LYS A 227 9.53 -27.44 -6.25
CA LYS A 227 10.37 -28.25 -5.37
C LYS A 227 11.82 -28.38 -5.85
N LYS A 228 12.00 -28.45 -7.18
CA LYS A 228 13.34 -28.53 -7.79
C LYS A 228 13.85 -27.13 -8.12
N LYS A 229 14.62 -26.53 -7.22
CA LYS A 229 15.22 -25.20 -7.42
C LYS A 229 16.13 -25.09 -8.67
N THR A 230 16.60 -26.20 -9.21
CA THR A 230 17.42 -26.25 -10.44
C THR A 230 16.68 -25.82 -11.71
N LEU A 231 15.34 -25.74 -11.66
CA LEU A 231 14.52 -25.28 -12.78
C LEU A 231 14.35 -23.76 -12.83
N ILE A 232 14.82 -23.07 -11.79
CA ILE A 232 14.69 -21.61 -11.68
C ILE A 232 16.05 -21.00 -12.08
N PRO A 233 16.09 -20.07 -13.06
CA PRO A 233 17.30 -19.32 -13.38
C PRO A 233 17.78 -18.53 -12.16
N GLU A 234 19.08 -18.58 -11.88
CA GLU A 234 19.67 -17.90 -10.70
C GLU A 234 19.41 -16.39 -10.70
N ASP A 235 19.43 -15.77 -11.88
CA ASP A 235 19.23 -14.32 -12.05
C ASP A 235 17.76 -13.89 -11.99
N LEU A 236 16.80 -14.82 -11.97
CA LEU A 236 15.38 -14.49 -12.03
C LEU A 236 14.91 -13.67 -10.82
N PHE A 237 15.33 -14.07 -9.63
CA PHE A 237 14.95 -13.37 -8.39
C PHE A 237 15.52 -11.95 -8.35
N ASP A 238 16.80 -11.80 -8.70
CA ASP A 238 17.45 -10.49 -8.73
C ASP A 238 16.82 -9.58 -9.78
N THR A 239 16.45 -10.13 -10.92
CA THR A 239 15.74 -9.40 -11.98
C THR A 239 14.36 -8.95 -11.52
N CYS A 240 13.59 -9.81 -10.88
CA CYS A 240 12.28 -9.46 -10.33
C CYS A 240 12.36 -8.37 -9.25
N VAL A 241 13.31 -8.50 -8.32
CA VAL A 241 13.55 -7.49 -7.27
C VAL A 241 13.94 -6.14 -7.88
N ASN A 242 14.84 -6.14 -8.86
CA ASN A 242 15.25 -4.93 -9.58
C ASN A 242 14.11 -4.27 -10.37
N MET A 243 13.12 -5.05 -10.79
CA MET A 243 11.88 -4.57 -11.42
C MET A 243 10.81 -4.11 -10.41
N GLY A 244 11.06 -4.28 -9.10
CA GLY A 244 10.11 -3.93 -8.03
C GLY A 244 8.97 -4.94 -7.85
N ILE A 245 9.16 -6.18 -8.31
CA ILE A 245 8.20 -7.28 -8.16
C ILE A 245 8.51 -8.02 -6.86
N THR A 246 7.48 -8.22 -6.04
CA THR A 246 7.61 -8.98 -4.80
C THR A 246 7.60 -10.47 -5.11
N VAL A 247 8.65 -11.19 -4.70
CA VAL A 247 8.72 -12.64 -4.87
C VAL A 247 8.37 -13.34 -3.57
N HIS A 248 7.37 -14.22 -3.65
CA HIS A 248 6.96 -15.11 -2.57
C HIS A 248 7.38 -16.54 -2.92
N GLU A 249 8.03 -17.21 -2.00
CA GLU A 249 8.40 -18.63 -2.14
C GLU A 249 7.47 -19.48 -1.27
N CYS A 250 6.87 -20.51 -1.83
CA CYS A 250 6.07 -21.47 -1.09
C CYS A 250 7.01 -22.43 -0.36
N LEU A 251 6.96 -22.43 0.98
CA LEU A 251 7.70 -23.36 1.79
C LEU A 251 6.84 -24.58 2.07
N GLU A 252 7.24 -25.74 1.55
CA GLU A 252 6.69 -27.01 2.04
C GLU A 252 7.34 -27.38 3.37
N ASP A 253 6.54 -27.51 4.41
CA ASP A 253 6.99 -28.04 5.68
C ASP A 253 7.39 -29.51 5.54
N ARG A 254 8.67 -29.80 5.81
CA ARG A 254 9.19 -31.16 5.91
C ARG A 254 8.71 -31.91 7.15
N ALA A 255 7.96 -31.28 8.04
CA ALA A 255 7.41 -31.86 9.27
C ALA A 255 5.92 -31.49 9.33
N GLY A 256 5.04 -32.47 9.28
CA GLY A 256 3.59 -32.37 9.26
C GLY A 256 2.93 -31.63 10.43
N TRP A 257 3.31 -30.38 10.65
CA TRP A 257 2.67 -29.45 11.57
C TRP A 257 2.07 -28.28 10.79
N ALA A 258 0.80 -28.06 11.05
CA ALA A 258 -0.08 -27.12 10.40
C ALA A 258 0.44 -25.68 10.47
N GLY A 259 0.74 -25.11 9.32
CA GLY A 259 1.05 -23.69 9.19
C GLY A 259 1.91 -23.39 7.96
N ASN A 260 1.27 -23.25 6.78
CA ASN A 260 1.96 -22.77 5.59
C ASN A 260 2.47 -21.35 5.86
N GLN A 261 3.76 -21.22 6.08
CA GLN A 261 4.41 -19.91 6.19
C GLN A 261 5.01 -19.53 4.83
N PHE A 262 4.64 -18.35 4.33
CA PHE A 262 5.26 -17.76 3.16
C PHE A 262 6.36 -16.82 3.61
N ILE A 263 7.57 -17.00 3.11
CA ILE A 263 8.68 -16.06 3.35
C ILE A 263 8.67 -15.03 2.23
N ASN A 264 8.53 -13.77 2.62
CA ASN A 264 8.74 -12.63 1.75
C ASN A 264 10.25 -12.36 1.68
N ARG A 265 10.88 -12.55 0.53
CA ARG A 265 12.24 -12.06 0.28
C ARG A 265 12.16 -10.60 -0.16
N MET A 266 12.58 -9.71 0.72
CA MET A 266 12.81 -8.29 0.40
C MET A 266 14.08 -8.14 -0.41
#